data_99dfb1ff7bfb50862e999c22d9382e46
#
_entry.id   99dfb1ff7bfb50862e999c22d9382e46
#
_cell.length_a   1.000
_cell.length_b   1.000
_cell.length_c   1.000
_cell.angle_alpha   90.00
_cell.angle_beta   90.00
_cell.angle_gamma   90.00
#
_symmetry.space_group_name_H-M   'P 1'
#
loop_
_entity.id
_entity.type
_entity.pdbx_description
1 polymer ?
#
loop_
_entity_poly.entity_id
_entity_poly.type
_entity_poly.pdbx_seq_one_letter_code
_entity_poly.pdbx_strand_id
1 'polypeptide(L)'
;VLCLGLDRVKDVIFSQLVRVLREDGQDIAGIYERNDVALRDKEGMAQGKGWYPLAGEPLPDFTCTDIVENGIRYTVDFENGQKTGFFLDQKYNRQAVARLARGKTVLDCFTHTGSFALNAARGGAARVTAVDVSEFAVECARENAARNGLSQVVDCVAANVFDLLPQLQTVSYTHLRAHE
;
A
#
# COMPACT_ATOMS: atom_id res chain seq x y z
N VAL A 1 -11.60 2.30 2.76
CA VAL A 1 -10.98 3.49 3.36
C VAL A 1 -11.28 4.71 2.50
N LEU A 2 -11.73 5.80 3.11
CA LEU A 2 -12.17 7.01 2.40
C LEU A 2 -11.55 8.27 3.03
N CYS A 3 -11.29 9.28 2.18
CA CYS A 3 -11.07 10.67 2.58
C CYS A 3 -12.12 11.53 1.88
N LEU A 4 -12.91 12.28 2.63
CA LEU A 4 -14.01 13.07 2.09
C LEU A 4 -13.79 14.56 2.37
N GLY A 5 -13.91 15.38 1.34
CA GLY A 5 -13.81 16.83 1.42
C GLY A 5 -15.10 17.58 1.78
N LEU A 6 -16.20 16.88 2.05
CA LEU A 6 -17.51 17.47 2.31
C LEU A 6 -18.20 16.80 3.52
N ASP A 7 -18.01 17.37 4.71
CA ASP A 7 -18.58 16.79 5.93
C ASP A 7 -20.12 16.84 5.96
N ARG A 8 -20.75 17.86 5.37
CA ARG A 8 -22.20 18.09 5.44
C ARG A 8 -23.06 17.00 4.79
N VAL A 9 -22.51 16.29 3.81
CA VAL A 9 -23.23 15.23 3.08
C VAL A 9 -22.71 13.84 3.40
N LYS A 10 -21.74 13.75 4.32
CA LYS A 10 -21.06 12.52 4.68
C LYS A 10 -22.03 11.39 5.06
N ASP A 11 -22.97 11.66 5.94
CA ASP A 11 -23.89 10.64 6.46
C ASP A 11 -24.78 10.06 5.36
N VAL A 12 -25.22 10.91 4.42
CA VAL A 12 -26.01 10.46 3.27
C VAL A 12 -25.16 9.63 2.31
N ILE A 13 -23.96 10.11 1.96
CA ILE A 13 -23.07 9.42 1.02
C ILE A 13 -22.64 8.07 1.60
N PHE A 14 -22.21 8.00 2.85
CA PHE A 14 -21.69 6.78 3.45
C PHE A 14 -22.75 5.70 3.62
N SER A 15 -23.94 6.05 4.08
CA SER A 15 -25.05 5.11 4.21
C SER A 15 -25.49 4.56 2.84
N GLN A 16 -25.58 5.42 1.83
CA GLN A 16 -25.93 4.98 0.47
C GLN A 16 -24.82 4.12 -0.15
N LEU A 17 -23.54 4.50 0.03
CA LEU A 17 -22.39 3.74 -0.49
C LEU A 17 -22.38 2.31 0.08
N VAL A 18 -22.52 2.15 1.40
CA VAL A 18 -22.57 0.84 2.05
C VAL A 18 -23.76 0.03 1.54
N ARG A 19 -24.94 0.66 1.44
CA ARG A 19 -26.15 -0.01 0.92
C ARG A 19 -25.93 -0.55 -0.49
N VAL A 20 -25.46 0.30 -1.43
CA VAL A 20 -25.26 -0.10 -2.83
C VAL A 20 -24.21 -1.19 -2.96
N LEU A 21 -23.08 -1.09 -2.24
CA LEU A 21 -22.02 -2.11 -2.29
C LEU A 21 -22.51 -3.46 -1.74
N ARG A 22 -23.30 -3.46 -0.66
CA ARG A 22 -23.88 -4.71 -0.10
C ARG A 22 -24.93 -5.31 -1.03
N GLU A 23 -25.78 -4.48 -1.67
CA GLU A 23 -26.74 -4.92 -2.69
C GLU A 23 -26.03 -5.55 -3.90
N ASP A 24 -24.82 -5.06 -4.24
CA ASP A 24 -23.94 -5.64 -5.27
C ASP A 24 -23.13 -6.87 -4.79
N GLY A 25 -23.45 -7.38 -3.60
CA GLY A 25 -22.85 -8.59 -3.04
C GLY A 25 -21.44 -8.41 -2.45
N GLN A 26 -21.02 -7.16 -2.19
CA GLN A 26 -19.74 -6.90 -1.53
C GLN A 26 -19.87 -7.09 -0.02
N ASP A 27 -18.91 -7.80 0.57
CA ASP A 27 -18.79 -7.95 2.03
C ASP A 27 -18.10 -6.70 2.61
N ILE A 28 -18.94 -5.75 3.06
CA ILE A 28 -18.48 -4.48 3.62
C ILE A 28 -18.61 -4.50 5.14
N ALA A 29 -17.48 -4.58 5.84
CA ALA A 29 -17.40 -4.51 7.29
C ALA A 29 -17.67 -3.10 7.85
N GLY A 30 -17.38 -2.05 7.08
CA GLY A 30 -17.59 -0.66 7.50
C GLY A 30 -16.80 0.34 6.65
N ILE A 31 -16.83 1.60 7.08
CA ILE A 31 -16.06 2.69 6.47
C ILE A 31 -15.03 3.19 7.47
N TYR A 32 -13.77 3.18 7.08
CA TYR A 32 -12.70 3.80 7.83
C TYR A 32 -12.34 5.15 7.19
N GLU A 33 -12.43 6.23 7.95
CA GLU A 33 -12.10 7.57 7.48
C GLU A 33 -10.61 7.85 7.68
N ARG A 34 -9.96 8.36 6.64
CA ARG A 34 -8.59 8.89 6.65
C ARG A 34 -8.64 10.36 6.28
N ASN A 35 -9.19 11.15 7.19
CA ASN A 35 -9.33 12.60 7.08
C ASN A 35 -8.16 13.35 7.77
N ASP A 36 -7.05 12.66 8.02
CA ASP A 36 -5.80 13.15 8.63
C ASP A 36 -4.87 13.79 7.59
N VAL A 37 -5.39 14.67 6.75
CA VAL A 37 -4.64 15.33 5.68
C VAL A 37 -4.57 16.85 5.89
N ALA A 38 -3.38 17.43 5.75
CA ALA A 38 -3.12 18.85 6.01
C ALA A 38 -3.95 19.82 5.12
N LEU A 39 -4.50 19.34 3.99
CA LEU A 39 -5.37 20.14 3.13
C LEU A 39 -6.67 20.52 3.85
N ARG A 40 -7.18 19.67 4.72
CA ARG A 40 -8.41 19.93 5.48
C ARG A 40 -8.27 21.17 6.38
N ASP A 41 -7.12 21.37 7.01
CA ASP A 41 -6.87 22.56 7.85
C ASP A 41 -6.94 23.85 7.01
N LYS A 42 -6.43 23.81 5.77
CA LYS A 42 -6.49 24.95 4.84
C LYS A 42 -7.91 25.28 4.40
N GLU A 43 -8.80 24.31 4.42
CA GLU A 43 -10.21 24.45 4.06
C GLU A 43 -11.11 24.66 5.30
N GLY A 44 -10.52 24.80 6.49
CA GLY A 44 -11.25 25.02 7.75
C GLY A 44 -12.02 23.80 8.24
N MET A 45 -11.63 22.59 7.80
CA MET A 45 -12.23 21.33 8.22
C MET A 45 -11.37 20.63 9.27
N ALA A 46 -12.00 20.00 10.26
CA ALA A 46 -11.28 19.21 11.27
C ALA A 46 -10.60 17.99 10.65
N GLN A 47 -9.37 17.71 11.09
CA GLN A 47 -8.72 16.43 10.80
C GLN A 47 -9.26 15.33 11.70
N GLY A 48 -9.16 14.09 11.26
CA GLY A 48 -9.53 12.91 12.04
C GLY A 48 -9.32 11.61 11.27
N LYS A 49 -9.19 10.53 12.00
CA LYS A 49 -9.21 9.18 11.43
C LYS A 49 -9.96 8.23 12.35
N GLY A 50 -10.58 7.21 11.81
CA GLY A 50 -11.30 6.20 12.55
C GLY A 50 -12.44 5.58 11.78
N TRP A 51 -13.09 4.61 12.42
CA TRP A 51 -14.28 3.99 11.86
C TRP A 51 -15.47 4.95 11.90
N TYR A 52 -16.16 5.04 10.78
CA TYR A 52 -17.45 5.75 10.70
C TYR A 52 -18.56 4.86 11.29
N PRO A 53 -19.35 5.36 12.28
CA PRO A 53 -20.40 4.57 12.89
C PRO A 53 -21.57 4.36 11.92
N LEU A 54 -21.85 3.12 11.57
CA LEU A 54 -23.05 2.73 10.84
C LEU A 54 -24.18 2.47 11.82
N ALA A 55 -25.38 2.97 11.51
CA ALA A 55 -26.55 2.86 12.41
C ALA A 55 -26.90 1.38 12.69
N GLY A 56 -26.91 1.02 13.98
CA GLY A 56 -27.27 -0.32 14.44
C GLY A 56 -26.17 -1.38 14.31
N GLU A 57 -24.94 -1.00 13.91
CA GLU A 57 -23.82 -1.92 13.76
C GLU A 57 -22.72 -1.61 14.79
N PRO A 58 -22.04 -2.63 15.35
CA PRO A 58 -20.85 -2.41 16.16
C PRO A 58 -19.72 -1.89 15.30
N LEU A 59 -18.83 -1.07 15.87
CA LEU A 59 -17.61 -0.70 15.19
C LEU A 59 -16.67 -1.91 15.07
N PRO A 60 -16.04 -2.10 13.90
CA PRO A 60 -15.01 -3.12 13.77
C PRO A 60 -13.81 -2.84 14.70
N ASP A 61 -13.13 -3.88 15.16
CA ASP A 61 -12.00 -3.84 16.09
C ASP A 61 -10.63 -4.07 15.43
N PHE A 62 -10.57 -3.97 14.10
CA PHE A 62 -9.34 -4.16 13.33
C PHE A 62 -8.97 -2.91 12.53
N THR A 63 -7.68 -2.77 12.22
CA THR A 63 -7.14 -1.68 11.39
C THR A 63 -6.28 -2.19 10.23
N CYS A 64 -6.16 -3.50 10.11
CA CYS A 64 -5.46 -4.16 9.02
C CYS A 64 -6.42 -5.04 8.22
N THR A 65 -6.19 -5.15 6.92
CA THR A 65 -6.94 -6.05 6.04
C THR A 65 -6.02 -6.74 5.05
N ASP A 66 -6.39 -7.94 4.65
CA ASP A 66 -5.67 -8.64 3.58
C ASP A 66 -6.31 -8.31 2.23
N ILE A 67 -5.47 -7.99 1.26
CA ILE A 67 -5.87 -7.78 -0.13
C ILE A 67 -5.09 -8.70 -1.07
N VAL A 68 -5.66 -8.96 -2.23
CA VAL A 68 -4.96 -9.69 -3.32
C VAL A 68 -4.92 -8.80 -4.56
N GLU A 69 -3.72 -8.50 -5.02
CA GLU A 69 -3.51 -7.78 -6.27
C GLU A 69 -2.46 -8.49 -7.12
N ASN A 70 -2.75 -8.70 -8.41
CA ASN A 70 -1.85 -9.39 -9.34
C ASN A 70 -1.42 -10.81 -8.86
N GLY A 71 -2.26 -11.49 -8.08
CA GLY A 71 -1.96 -12.79 -7.48
C GLY A 71 -1.00 -12.74 -6.28
N ILE A 72 -0.72 -11.55 -5.75
CA ILE A 72 0.12 -11.33 -4.56
C ILE A 72 -0.78 -10.91 -3.41
N ARG A 73 -0.57 -11.50 -2.25
CA ARG A 73 -1.28 -11.16 -1.01
C ARG A 73 -0.50 -10.11 -0.24
N TYR A 74 -1.21 -9.09 0.23
CA TYR A 74 -0.67 -8.03 1.08
C TYR A 74 -1.51 -7.88 2.33
N THR A 75 -0.87 -7.65 3.47
CA THR A 75 -1.56 -7.04 4.62
C THR A 75 -1.43 -5.53 4.50
N VAL A 76 -2.55 -4.85 4.60
CA VAL A 76 -2.65 -3.39 4.51
C VAL A 76 -3.10 -2.85 5.86
N ASP A 77 -2.23 -2.10 6.53
CA ASP A 77 -2.59 -1.29 7.69
C ASP A 77 -3.16 0.04 7.18
N PHE A 78 -4.46 0.20 7.27
CA PHE A 78 -5.13 1.41 6.80
C PHE A 78 -5.21 2.51 7.88
N GLU A 79 -4.80 2.23 9.10
CA GLU A 79 -4.67 3.22 10.16
C GLU A 79 -3.31 3.92 10.16
N ASN A 80 -2.22 3.12 10.12
CA ASN A 80 -0.86 3.64 10.24
C ASN A 80 -0.13 3.71 8.90
N GLY A 81 -0.67 3.04 7.88
CA GLY A 81 -0.11 3.06 6.53
C GLY A 81 -0.20 4.44 5.90
N GLN A 82 0.72 4.71 4.97
CA GLN A 82 0.76 5.97 4.23
C GLN A 82 -0.54 6.16 3.42
N LYS A 83 -1.12 7.35 3.45
CA LYS A 83 -2.41 7.69 2.81
C LYS A 83 -3.51 6.70 3.26
N THR A 84 -4.00 5.87 2.35
CA THR A 84 -5.04 4.85 2.61
C THR A 84 -4.47 3.45 2.87
N GLY A 85 -3.15 3.34 3.07
CA GLY A 85 -2.43 2.10 3.35
C GLY A 85 -1.94 1.35 2.12
N PHE A 86 -2.54 1.57 0.94
CA PHE A 86 -2.12 0.93 -0.31
C PHE A 86 -2.44 1.79 -1.53
N PHE A 87 -1.56 1.81 -2.53
CA PHE A 87 -1.69 2.63 -3.73
C PHE A 87 -2.36 1.84 -4.87
N LEU A 88 -3.68 1.80 -4.90
CA LEU A 88 -4.47 1.03 -5.86
C LEU A 88 -4.26 1.47 -7.33
N ASP A 89 -3.98 2.75 -7.55
CA ASP A 89 -3.72 3.35 -8.86
C ASP A 89 -2.46 2.77 -9.55
N GLN A 90 -1.52 2.22 -8.78
CA GLN A 90 -0.27 1.65 -9.28
C GLN A 90 -0.39 0.20 -9.78
N LYS A 91 -1.56 -0.42 -9.75
CA LYS A 91 -1.78 -1.83 -10.10
C LYS A 91 -1.18 -2.22 -11.45
N TYR A 92 -1.42 -1.43 -12.49
CA TYR A 92 -0.95 -1.73 -13.84
C TYR A 92 0.55 -1.46 -14.02
N ASN A 93 1.08 -0.46 -13.30
CA ASN A 93 2.52 -0.18 -13.28
C ASN A 93 3.28 -1.35 -12.63
N ARG A 94 2.75 -1.91 -11.54
CA ARG A 94 3.30 -3.12 -10.91
C ARG A 94 3.30 -4.33 -11.86
N GLN A 95 2.23 -4.51 -12.64
CA GLN A 95 2.19 -5.55 -13.68
C GLN A 95 3.23 -5.32 -14.78
N ALA A 96 3.44 -4.08 -15.20
CA ALA A 96 4.45 -3.75 -16.20
C ALA A 96 5.86 -4.10 -15.69
N VAL A 97 6.17 -3.76 -14.43
CA VAL A 97 7.43 -4.13 -13.78
C VAL A 97 7.61 -5.65 -13.74
N ALA A 98 6.58 -6.41 -13.37
CA ALA A 98 6.64 -7.87 -13.36
C ALA A 98 7.05 -8.45 -14.73
N ARG A 99 6.49 -7.90 -15.82
CA ARG A 99 6.83 -8.34 -17.19
C ARG A 99 8.28 -8.04 -17.58
N LEU A 100 8.85 -6.95 -17.07
CA LEU A 100 10.21 -6.51 -17.38
C LEU A 100 11.28 -7.21 -16.52
N ALA A 101 10.90 -7.77 -15.37
CA ALA A 101 11.81 -8.22 -14.32
C ALA A 101 12.44 -9.60 -14.57
N ARG A 102 11.91 -10.41 -15.48
CA ARG A 102 12.36 -11.81 -15.67
C ARG A 102 13.87 -11.92 -15.86
N GLY A 103 14.52 -12.70 -14.99
CA GLY A 103 15.97 -12.98 -15.00
C GLY A 103 16.84 -11.78 -14.62
N LYS A 104 16.26 -10.67 -14.18
CA LYS A 104 16.99 -9.46 -13.82
C LYS A 104 17.25 -9.35 -12.33
N THR A 105 18.32 -8.64 -11.98
CA THR A 105 18.49 -8.06 -10.65
C THR A 105 17.78 -6.71 -10.62
N VAL A 106 16.92 -6.52 -9.62
CA VAL A 106 16.05 -5.35 -9.51
C VAL A 106 16.35 -4.62 -8.19
N LEU A 107 16.44 -3.31 -8.25
CA LEU A 107 16.46 -2.41 -7.10
C LEU A 107 15.14 -1.62 -7.08
N ASP A 108 14.34 -1.80 -6.03
CA ASP A 108 13.11 -1.06 -5.77
C ASP A 108 13.39 -0.01 -4.70
N CYS A 109 13.51 1.23 -5.13
CA CYS A 109 13.75 2.38 -4.26
C CYS A 109 12.44 2.95 -3.75
N PHE A 110 12.37 3.27 -2.45
CA PHE A 110 11.14 3.75 -1.79
C PHE A 110 10.03 2.70 -1.86
N THR A 111 10.41 1.47 -1.51
CA THR A 111 9.59 0.28 -1.73
C THR A 111 8.28 0.27 -0.94
N HIS A 112 8.17 1.11 0.12
CA HIS A 112 7.04 1.11 1.04
C HIS A 112 6.78 -0.32 1.57
N THR A 113 5.60 -0.89 1.37
CA THR A 113 5.27 -2.26 1.80
C THR A 113 5.69 -3.35 0.79
N GLY A 114 6.63 -3.06 -0.11
CA GLY A 114 7.21 -4.01 -1.03
C GLY A 114 6.41 -4.30 -2.30
N SER A 115 5.41 -3.47 -2.63
CA SER A 115 4.46 -3.84 -3.67
C SER A 115 5.06 -3.96 -5.07
N PHE A 116 6.02 -3.10 -5.45
CA PHE A 116 6.76 -3.22 -6.72
C PHE A 116 7.78 -4.36 -6.68
N ALA A 117 8.54 -4.48 -5.58
CA ALA A 117 9.50 -5.55 -5.37
C ALA A 117 8.88 -6.94 -5.51
N LEU A 118 7.72 -7.16 -4.87
CA LEU A 118 7.00 -8.44 -4.90
C LEU A 118 6.47 -8.76 -6.30
N ASN A 119 5.98 -7.76 -7.04
CA ASN A 119 5.58 -7.95 -8.44
C ASN A 119 6.77 -8.27 -9.33
N ALA A 120 7.94 -7.64 -9.13
CA ALA A 120 9.17 -7.98 -9.84
C ALA A 120 9.61 -9.43 -9.56
N ALA A 121 9.62 -9.83 -8.29
CA ALA A 121 9.95 -11.20 -7.88
C ALA A 121 8.98 -12.23 -8.47
N ARG A 122 7.66 -11.96 -8.41
CA ARG A 122 6.62 -12.80 -9.01
C ARG A 122 6.76 -12.91 -10.53
N GLY A 123 7.26 -11.84 -11.18
CA GLY A 123 7.56 -11.80 -12.61
C GLY A 123 8.83 -12.57 -13.00
N GLY A 124 9.53 -13.17 -12.04
CA GLY A 124 10.70 -14.00 -12.27
C GLY A 124 12.03 -13.22 -12.22
N ALA A 125 12.11 -12.13 -11.46
CA ALA A 125 13.39 -11.51 -11.16
C ALA A 125 14.34 -12.53 -10.51
N ALA A 126 15.62 -12.47 -10.85
CA ALA A 126 16.66 -13.32 -10.24
C ALA A 126 16.94 -12.91 -8.80
N ARG A 127 16.91 -11.60 -8.52
CA ARG A 127 17.06 -11.00 -7.20
C ARG A 127 16.39 -9.65 -7.18
N VAL A 128 15.80 -9.30 -6.03
CA VAL A 128 15.22 -7.97 -5.79
C VAL A 128 15.76 -7.43 -4.48
N THR A 129 16.26 -6.20 -4.49
CA THR A 129 16.58 -5.43 -3.29
C THR A 129 15.52 -4.35 -3.13
N ALA A 130 14.74 -4.43 -2.07
CA ALA A 130 13.66 -3.51 -1.75
C ALA A 130 14.11 -2.56 -0.62
N VAL A 131 14.16 -1.26 -0.88
CA VAL A 131 14.75 -0.28 0.03
C VAL A 131 13.74 0.77 0.43
N ASP A 132 13.63 1.04 1.72
CA ASP A 132 12.88 2.17 2.27
C ASP A 132 13.60 2.71 3.51
N VAL A 133 13.41 3.99 3.82
CA VAL A 133 13.95 4.60 5.03
C VAL A 133 13.15 4.21 6.27
N SER A 134 11.89 3.86 6.11
CA SER A 134 10.99 3.46 7.18
C SER A 134 11.20 1.99 7.56
N GLU A 135 11.73 1.73 8.75
CA GLU A 135 11.86 0.37 9.30
C GLU A 135 10.51 -0.36 9.35
N PHE A 136 9.44 0.33 9.71
CA PHE A 136 8.08 -0.22 9.71
C PHE A 136 7.65 -0.67 8.31
N ALA A 137 7.86 0.15 7.29
CA ALA A 137 7.52 -0.20 5.92
C ALA A 137 8.34 -1.41 5.42
N VAL A 138 9.62 -1.45 5.74
CA VAL A 138 10.52 -2.57 5.41
C VAL A 138 10.09 -3.86 6.09
N GLU A 139 9.65 -3.81 7.35
CA GLU A 139 9.12 -5.00 8.04
C GLU A 139 7.83 -5.50 7.39
N CYS A 140 6.90 -4.60 7.07
CA CYS A 140 5.71 -4.97 6.28
C CYS A 140 6.07 -5.60 4.92
N ALA A 141 7.09 -5.09 4.24
CA ALA A 141 7.58 -5.67 2.98
C ALA A 141 8.13 -7.08 3.18
N ARG A 142 8.88 -7.34 4.27
CA ARG A 142 9.38 -8.68 4.63
C ARG A 142 8.25 -9.67 4.90
N GLU A 143 7.28 -9.27 5.71
CA GLU A 143 6.11 -10.09 6.00
C GLU A 143 5.32 -10.41 4.74
N ASN A 144 5.10 -9.43 3.88
CA ASN A 144 4.44 -9.64 2.59
C ASN A 144 5.26 -10.58 1.68
N ALA A 145 6.59 -10.47 1.66
CA ALA A 145 7.46 -11.39 0.92
C ALA A 145 7.33 -12.83 1.46
N ALA A 146 7.34 -13.01 2.77
CA ALA A 146 7.19 -14.31 3.42
C ALA A 146 5.82 -14.95 3.11
N ARG A 147 4.74 -14.19 3.22
CA ARG A 147 3.36 -14.65 2.91
C ARG A 147 3.21 -15.16 1.47
N ASN A 148 4.01 -14.63 0.55
CA ASN A 148 3.97 -15.01 -0.87
C ASN A 148 5.05 -16.02 -1.27
N GLY A 149 5.86 -16.50 -0.31
CA GLY A 149 6.97 -17.43 -0.59
C GLY A 149 8.11 -16.81 -1.41
N LEU A 150 8.31 -15.48 -1.30
CA LEU A 150 9.26 -14.71 -2.09
C LEU A 150 10.51 -14.26 -1.30
N SER A 151 10.64 -14.64 -0.03
CA SER A 151 11.74 -14.23 0.85
C SER A 151 13.14 -14.64 0.36
N GLN A 152 13.23 -15.65 -0.51
CA GLN A 152 14.51 -16.08 -1.08
C GLN A 152 14.95 -15.20 -2.27
N VAL A 153 14.03 -14.42 -2.83
CA VAL A 153 14.28 -13.56 -4.00
C VAL A 153 14.32 -12.09 -3.59
N VAL A 154 13.52 -11.69 -2.58
CA VAL A 154 13.37 -10.31 -2.13
C VAL A 154 14.14 -10.09 -0.84
N ASP A 155 15.13 -9.20 -0.90
CA ASP A 155 15.89 -8.71 0.24
C ASP A 155 15.42 -7.30 0.60
N CYS A 156 14.90 -7.13 1.82
CA CYS A 156 14.32 -5.86 2.28
C CYS A 156 15.28 -5.13 3.22
N VAL A 157 15.67 -3.92 2.86
CA VAL A 157 16.71 -3.13 3.51
C VAL A 157 16.16 -1.80 4.02
N ALA A 158 16.30 -1.53 5.31
CA ALA A 158 16.00 -0.23 5.90
C ALA A 158 17.23 0.68 5.69
N ALA A 159 17.15 1.61 4.75
CA ALA A 159 18.23 2.54 4.44
C ALA A 159 17.73 3.78 3.70
N ASN A 160 18.46 4.87 3.81
CA ASN A 160 18.28 6.00 2.92
C ASN A 160 18.81 5.62 1.51
N VAL A 161 17.94 5.66 0.52
CA VAL A 161 18.27 5.30 -0.87
C VAL A 161 19.43 6.16 -1.41
N PHE A 162 19.46 7.45 -1.09
CA PHE A 162 20.51 8.35 -1.59
C PHE A 162 21.91 8.04 -1.01
N ASP A 163 21.97 7.46 0.18
CA ASP A 163 23.22 7.02 0.79
C ASP A 163 23.63 5.63 0.29
N LEU A 164 22.66 4.80 -0.06
CA LEU A 164 22.89 3.44 -0.56
C LEU A 164 23.31 3.41 -2.03
N LEU A 165 22.73 4.25 -2.89
CA LEU A 165 22.97 4.22 -4.34
C LEU A 165 24.45 4.35 -4.72
N PRO A 166 25.27 5.26 -4.14
CA PRO A 166 26.68 5.34 -4.44
C PRO A 166 27.45 4.05 -4.12
N GLN A 167 27.03 3.30 -3.09
CA GLN A 167 27.66 2.04 -2.69
C GLN A 167 27.36 0.90 -3.69
N LEU A 168 26.22 1.02 -4.38
CA LEU A 168 25.76 0.04 -5.37
C LEU A 168 26.25 0.34 -6.79
N GLN A 169 26.96 1.45 -7.05
CA GLN A 169 27.43 1.84 -8.39
C GLN A 169 28.39 0.82 -9.03
N THR A 170 29.03 -0.02 -8.24
CA THR A 170 29.93 -1.08 -8.73
C THR A 170 29.19 -2.32 -9.22
N VAL A 171 27.88 -2.40 -9.04
CA VAL A 171 27.03 -3.56 -9.40
C VAL A 171 26.04 -3.16 -10.48
N SER A 172 25.95 -3.94 -11.56
CA SER A 172 25.03 -3.68 -12.66
C SER A 172 23.57 -3.99 -12.25
N TYR A 173 22.82 -2.98 -11.84
CA TYR A 173 21.39 -3.07 -11.51
C TYR A 173 20.52 -2.48 -12.63
N THR A 174 19.35 -3.08 -12.84
CA THR A 174 18.27 -2.42 -13.57
C THR A 174 17.50 -1.53 -12.58
N HIS A 175 17.57 -0.22 -12.76
CA HIS A 175 16.94 0.76 -11.87
C HIS A 175 15.47 0.93 -12.23
N LEU A 176 14.60 0.77 -11.24
CA LEU A 176 13.21 1.19 -11.29
C LEU A 176 13.04 2.36 -10.33
N ARG A 177 12.69 3.53 -10.85
CA ARG A 177 12.32 4.68 -10.03
C ARG A 177 10.80 4.76 -9.94
N ALA A 178 10.27 4.94 -8.74
CA ALA A 178 8.94 5.47 -8.56
C ALA A 178 8.97 6.95 -8.98
N HIS A 179 8.08 7.36 -9.87
CA HIS A 179 7.85 8.78 -10.14
C HIS A 179 6.86 9.31 -9.10
N GLU A 180 7.23 10.43 -8.47
CA GLU A 180 6.32 11.24 -7.67
C GLU A 180 5.19 11.81 -8.53
#